data_817f6dfdd1d7d37067d8928feed3d21a
#
_entry.id   817f6dfdd1d7d37067d8928feed3d21a
#
_cell.length_a   1.000
_cell.length_b   1.000
_cell.length_c   1.000
_cell.angle_alpha   90.00
_cell.angle_beta   90.00
_cell.angle_gamma   90.00
#
_symmetry.space_group_name_H-M   'P 1'
#
loop_
_entity.id
_entity.type
_entity.pdbx_description
1 polymer ?
#
loop_
_entity_poly.entity_id
_entity_poly.type
_entity_poly.pdbx_seq_one_letter_code
_entity_poly.pdbx_strand_id
1 'polypeptide(L)'
;SVYTIICGLLPVGAALVVSASALPESLGLFVFFLGFTLGNVLLIALTTSLVSGGGRERLGSIATACIATGVLGALLATLHPIFAIVLYPLIAFPPIAVASGDADGLRALPFGWRLALKWFKRSYACLLGIFIVTAAVWFGFTIFLSPLQDSLQKQIAFAVTTYLVWPISALVFRNLYGDVTGRLVINAAPNEDANKKAMLKKRREKSKRNRERIKKVTGEE
;
A
#
# COMPACT_ATOMS: atom_id res chain seq x y z
N SER A 1 0.78 -14.82 2.51
CA SER A 1 2.23 -14.52 2.58
C SER A 1 2.66 -14.27 4.02
N VAL A 2 3.95 -14.44 4.32
CA VAL A 2 4.50 -14.19 5.67
C VAL A 2 4.21 -12.77 6.13
N TYR A 3 4.28 -11.80 5.23
CA TYR A 3 3.98 -10.40 5.54
C TYR A 3 2.52 -10.18 5.97
N THR A 4 1.58 -10.89 5.38
CA THR A 4 0.16 -10.82 5.78
C THR A 4 -0.01 -11.29 7.21
N ILE A 5 0.69 -12.36 7.60
CA ILE A 5 0.65 -12.88 8.97
C ILE A 5 1.25 -11.85 9.93
N ILE A 6 2.45 -11.34 9.64
CA ILE A 6 3.14 -10.36 10.51
C ILE A 6 2.28 -9.10 10.67
N CYS A 7 1.77 -8.52 9.58
CA CYS A 7 0.93 -7.33 9.65
C CYS A 7 -0.41 -7.59 10.33
N GLY A 8 -0.97 -8.80 10.18
CA GLY A 8 -2.21 -9.21 10.84
C GLY A 8 -2.06 -9.43 12.36
N LEU A 9 -0.84 -9.61 12.87
CA LEU A 9 -0.60 -9.67 14.30
C LEU A 9 -0.78 -8.30 15.00
N LEU A 10 -0.64 -7.20 14.27
CA LEU A 10 -0.82 -5.85 14.87
C LEU A 10 -2.23 -5.61 15.39
N PRO A 11 -3.32 -5.82 14.61
CA PRO A 11 -4.67 -5.67 15.14
C PRO A 11 -5.02 -6.71 16.20
N VAL A 12 -4.50 -7.92 16.10
CA VAL A 12 -4.70 -8.96 17.12
C VAL A 12 -4.01 -8.57 18.43
N GLY A 13 -2.76 -8.12 18.36
CA GLY A 13 -2.03 -7.61 19.53
C GLY A 13 -2.71 -6.40 20.16
N ALA A 14 -3.19 -5.46 19.33
CA ALA A 14 -3.95 -4.30 19.82
C ALA A 14 -5.26 -4.72 20.52
N ALA A 15 -6.00 -5.67 19.95
CA ALA A 15 -7.22 -6.21 20.56
C ALA A 15 -6.92 -6.91 21.90
N LEU A 16 -5.84 -7.67 22.00
CA LEU A 16 -5.40 -8.31 23.25
C LEU A 16 -5.03 -7.26 24.31
N VAL A 17 -4.27 -6.22 23.94
CA VAL A 17 -3.91 -5.13 24.85
C VAL A 17 -5.16 -4.43 25.37
N VAL A 18 -6.11 -4.12 24.50
CA VAL A 18 -7.38 -3.48 24.90
C VAL A 18 -8.20 -4.37 25.84
N SER A 19 -8.27 -5.67 25.55
CA SER A 19 -9.04 -6.62 26.37
C SER A 19 -8.40 -6.90 27.74
N ALA A 20 -7.06 -6.85 27.82
CA ALA A 20 -6.31 -7.10 29.06
C ALA A 20 -6.10 -5.85 29.94
N SER A 21 -6.33 -4.66 29.40
CA SER A 21 -6.07 -3.39 30.08
C SER A 21 -7.37 -2.69 30.46
N ALA A 22 -7.37 -2.03 31.63
CA ALA A 22 -8.48 -1.16 32.06
C ALA A 22 -8.41 0.23 31.41
N LEU A 23 -8.19 0.26 30.08
CA LEU A 23 -8.11 1.52 29.33
C LEU A 23 -9.48 2.18 29.23
N PRO A 24 -9.56 3.53 29.25
CA PRO A 24 -10.77 4.24 28.89
C PRO A 24 -11.23 3.82 27.49
N GLU A 25 -12.54 3.74 27.26
CA GLU A 25 -13.13 3.23 26.01
C GLU A 25 -12.56 3.94 24.76
N SER A 26 -12.46 5.26 24.78
CA SER A 26 -11.90 6.05 23.67
C SER A 26 -10.45 5.71 23.37
N LEU A 27 -9.64 5.47 24.39
CA LEU A 27 -8.24 5.08 24.22
C LEU A 27 -8.12 3.64 23.74
N GLY A 28 -8.98 2.75 24.24
CA GLY A 28 -9.08 1.37 23.76
C GLY A 28 -9.44 1.32 22.29
N LEU A 29 -10.43 2.07 21.84
CA LEU A 29 -10.79 2.19 20.42
C LEU A 29 -9.64 2.75 19.60
N PHE A 30 -8.94 3.78 20.07
CA PHE A 30 -7.79 4.34 19.36
C PHE A 30 -6.67 3.31 19.20
N VAL A 31 -6.31 2.58 20.26
CA VAL A 31 -5.26 1.53 20.20
C VAL A 31 -5.65 0.42 19.22
N PHE A 32 -6.92 -0.01 19.26
CA PHE A 32 -7.43 -1.02 18.34
C PHE A 32 -7.34 -0.53 16.87
N PHE A 33 -7.84 0.66 16.58
CA PHE A 33 -7.79 1.21 15.22
C PHE A 33 -6.37 1.53 14.77
N LEU A 34 -5.46 1.89 15.69
CA LEU A 34 -4.05 2.07 15.38
C LEU A 34 -3.41 0.76 14.90
N GLY A 35 -3.61 -0.33 15.63
CA GLY A 35 -3.14 -1.65 15.23
C GLY A 35 -3.71 -2.08 13.86
N PHE A 36 -5.00 -1.82 13.64
CA PHE A 36 -5.68 -2.15 12.38
C PHE A 36 -5.16 -1.32 11.21
N THR A 37 -5.13 0.00 11.32
CA THR A 37 -4.69 0.88 10.22
C THR A 37 -3.20 0.73 9.94
N LEU A 38 -2.36 0.66 10.98
CA LEU A 38 -0.92 0.46 10.85
C LEU A 38 -0.59 -0.87 10.17
N GLY A 39 -1.25 -1.96 10.58
CA GLY A 39 -1.08 -3.27 9.95
C GLY A 39 -1.43 -3.26 8.46
N ASN A 40 -2.53 -2.60 8.10
CA ASN A 40 -2.97 -2.50 6.71
C ASN A 40 -2.01 -1.66 5.84
N VAL A 41 -1.66 -0.45 6.27
CA VAL A 41 -0.74 0.41 5.48
C VAL A 41 0.66 -0.17 5.39
N LEU A 42 1.13 -0.88 6.44
CA LEU A 42 2.40 -1.58 6.42
C LEU A 42 2.39 -2.72 5.40
N LEU A 43 1.32 -3.51 5.35
CA LEU A 43 1.16 -4.56 4.34
C LEU A 43 1.18 -4.00 2.93
N ILE A 44 0.48 -2.89 2.68
CA ILE A 44 0.47 -2.20 1.38
C ILE A 44 1.88 -1.75 1.01
N ALA A 45 2.61 -1.11 1.93
CA ALA A 45 3.96 -0.63 1.70
C ALA A 45 4.95 -1.77 1.44
N LEU A 46 4.90 -2.84 2.25
CA LEU A 46 5.79 -4.00 2.09
C LEU A 46 5.53 -4.75 0.78
N THR A 47 4.26 -4.96 0.42
CA THR A 47 3.92 -5.61 -0.87
C THR A 47 4.37 -4.75 -2.07
N THR A 48 4.28 -3.43 -1.95
CA THR A 48 4.75 -2.51 -2.98
C THR A 48 6.28 -2.52 -3.06
N SER A 49 6.98 -2.45 -1.93
CA SER A 49 8.44 -2.46 -1.86
C SER A 49 9.06 -3.73 -2.47
N LEU A 50 8.44 -4.89 -2.22
CA LEU A 50 8.89 -6.17 -2.80
C LEU A 50 8.89 -6.17 -4.32
N VAL A 51 7.91 -5.52 -4.92
CA VAL A 51 7.76 -5.52 -6.37
C VAL A 51 8.55 -4.39 -7.02
N SER A 52 8.67 -3.25 -6.33
CA SER A 52 9.43 -2.08 -6.82
C SER A 52 10.95 -2.28 -6.72
N GLY A 53 11.42 -3.36 -6.09
CA GLY A 53 12.86 -3.58 -5.83
C GLY A 53 13.45 -2.52 -4.89
N GLY A 54 12.59 -1.79 -4.17
CA GLY A 54 12.98 -0.77 -3.20
C GLY A 54 13.72 -1.40 -2.03
N GLY A 55 15.05 -1.27 -2.04
CA GLY A 55 15.94 -1.92 -1.09
C GLY A 55 15.70 -1.51 0.37
N ARG A 56 16.47 -2.16 1.26
CA ARG A 56 16.50 -1.90 2.70
C ARG A 56 16.74 -0.44 3.08
N GLU A 57 17.34 0.33 2.19
CA GLU A 57 17.65 1.76 2.38
C GLU A 57 16.42 2.65 2.62
N ARG A 58 15.23 2.22 2.18
CA ARG A 58 13.98 2.99 2.33
C ARG A 58 13.13 2.57 3.52
N LEU A 59 13.52 1.57 4.29
CA LEU A 59 12.71 1.06 5.40
C LEU A 59 12.37 2.14 6.42
N GLY A 60 13.31 3.03 6.75
CA GLY A 60 13.05 4.16 7.65
C GLY A 60 11.98 5.12 7.12
N SER A 61 12.07 5.49 5.86
CA SER A 61 11.07 6.36 5.20
C SER A 61 9.71 5.67 5.09
N ILE A 62 9.68 4.37 4.80
CA ILE A 62 8.44 3.56 4.78
C ILE A 62 7.81 3.54 6.17
N ALA A 63 8.60 3.23 7.21
CA ALA A 63 8.12 3.19 8.59
C ALA A 63 7.52 4.55 9.01
N THR A 64 8.22 5.65 8.71
CA THR A 64 7.73 7.02 9.01
C THR A 64 6.40 7.31 8.33
N ALA A 65 6.25 6.99 7.04
CA ALA A 65 5.01 7.19 6.32
C ALA A 65 3.88 6.30 6.86
N CYS A 66 4.17 5.03 7.17
CA CYS A 66 3.19 4.10 7.74
C CYS A 66 2.73 4.55 9.13
N ILE A 67 3.63 5.00 10.00
CA ILE A 67 3.28 5.51 11.33
C ILE A 67 2.39 6.75 11.20
N ALA A 68 2.79 7.72 10.38
CA ALA A 68 2.01 8.95 10.20
C ALA A 68 0.61 8.67 9.65
N THR A 69 0.48 7.83 8.62
CA THR A 69 -0.81 7.46 8.03
C THR A 69 -1.62 6.54 8.92
N GLY A 70 -0.97 5.63 9.66
CA GLY A 70 -1.61 4.75 10.65
C GLY A 70 -2.23 5.54 11.79
N VAL A 71 -1.48 6.49 12.37
CA VAL A 71 -1.99 7.39 13.42
C VAL A 71 -3.16 8.24 12.90
N LEU A 72 -3.01 8.83 11.71
CA LEU A 72 -4.09 9.61 11.10
C LEU A 72 -5.35 8.74 10.89
N GLY A 73 -5.18 7.54 10.35
CA GLY A 73 -6.29 6.60 10.15
C GLY A 73 -6.96 6.19 11.47
N ALA A 74 -6.18 5.95 12.51
CA ALA A 74 -6.69 5.63 13.84
C ALA A 74 -7.49 6.78 14.45
N LEU A 75 -6.98 8.01 14.36
CA LEU A 75 -7.69 9.21 14.82
C LEU A 75 -9.03 9.38 14.10
N LEU A 76 -9.03 9.26 12.78
CA LEU A 76 -10.25 9.36 11.99
C LEU A 76 -11.26 8.26 12.34
N ALA A 77 -10.80 7.01 12.53
CA ALA A 77 -11.64 5.88 12.89
C ALA A 77 -12.20 6.02 14.32
N THR A 78 -11.43 6.59 15.25
CA THR A 78 -11.88 6.86 16.63
C THR A 78 -12.94 7.97 16.67
N LEU A 79 -12.82 8.98 15.81
CA LEU A 79 -13.86 9.99 15.68
C LEU A 79 -15.15 9.40 15.11
N HIS A 80 -15.05 8.72 14.00
CA HIS A 80 -16.13 7.93 13.40
C HIS A 80 -15.58 6.99 12.31
N PRO A 81 -15.87 5.68 12.33
CA PRO A 81 -15.33 4.72 11.36
C PRO A 81 -15.57 5.10 9.90
N ILE A 82 -16.65 5.78 9.59
CA ILE A 82 -16.95 6.27 8.23
C ILE A 82 -15.85 7.21 7.72
N PHE A 83 -15.27 8.07 8.56
CA PHE A 83 -14.21 8.97 8.14
C PHE A 83 -12.96 8.20 7.70
N ALA A 84 -12.58 7.16 8.43
CA ALA A 84 -11.46 6.31 8.05
C ALA A 84 -11.72 5.59 6.72
N ILE A 85 -12.95 5.12 6.48
CA ILE A 85 -13.35 4.46 5.23
C ILE A 85 -13.32 5.47 4.08
N VAL A 86 -14.00 6.61 4.23
CA VAL A 86 -14.09 7.63 3.17
C VAL A 86 -12.73 8.21 2.83
N LEU A 87 -11.86 8.43 3.83
CA LEU A 87 -10.53 9.01 3.63
C LEU A 87 -9.44 7.95 3.43
N TYR A 88 -9.81 6.67 3.32
CA TYR A 88 -8.87 5.57 3.16
C TYR A 88 -7.88 5.74 1.99
N PRO A 89 -8.25 6.23 0.80
CA PRO A 89 -7.28 6.49 -0.26
C PRO A 89 -6.18 7.48 0.14
N LEU A 90 -6.50 8.47 0.99
CA LEU A 90 -5.51 9.42 1.52
C LEU A 90 -4.55 8.76 2.50
N ILE A 91 -4.98 7.70 3.18
CA ILE A 91 -4.17 6.91 4.11
C ILE A 91 -3.29 5.90 3.35
N ALA A 92 -3.82 5.28 2.29
CA ALA A 92 -3.16 4.20 1.56
C ALA A 92 -2.07 4.69 0.59
N PHE A 93 -2.25 5.82 -0.10
CA PHE A 93 -1.32 6.27 -1.14
C PHE A 93 0.06 6.74 -0.65
N PRO A 94 0.21 7.46 0.48
CA PRO A 94 1.53 7.89 0.93
C PRO A 94 2.53 6.74 1.19
N PRO A 95 2.18 5.64 1.88
CA PRO A 95 3.07 4.50 2.04
C PRO A 95 3.47 3.85 0.72
N ILE A 96 2.55 3.80 -0.27
CA ILE A 96 2.84 3.30 -1.61
C ILE A 96 3.85 4.21 -2.31
N ALA A 97 3.68 5.54 -2.20
CA ALA A 97 4.57 6.51 -2.81
C ALA A 97 6.02 6.36 -2.30
N VAL A 98 6.20 6.15 -1.00
CA VAL A 98 7.53 5.88 -0.43
C VAL A 98 8.07 4.54 -0.91
N ALA A 99 7.27 3.49 -0.85
CA ALA A 99 7.67 2.15 -1.27
C ALA A 99 8.03 2.07 -2.75
N SER A 100 7.38 2.90 -3.59
CA SER A 100 7.67 3.04 -5.02
C SER A 100 8.85 3.97 -5.31
N GLY A 101 9.32 4.74 -4.33
CA GLY A 101 10.42 5.69 -4.47
C GLY A 101 10.04 7.01 -5.13
N ASP A 102 8.77 7.38 -5.09
CA ASP A 102 8.28 8.64 -5.65
C ASP A 102 8.36 9.81 -4.64
N ALA A 103 8.43 9.48 -3.35
CA ALA A 103 8.56 10.44 -2.27
C ALA A 103 9.28 9.81 -1.07
N ASP A 104 9.80 10.63 -0.16
CA ASP A 104 10.49 10.18 1.04
C ASP A 104 9.79 10.64 2.31
N GLY A 105 9.70 9.74 3.30
CA GLY A 105 9.22 10.03 4.65
C GLY A 105 7.89 10.79 4.66
N LEU A 106 7.84 11.88 5.42
CA LEU A 106 6.63 12.71 5.57
C LEU A 106 6.24 13.50 4.31
N ARG A 107 7.17 13.71 3.37
CA ARG A 107 6.86 14.37 2.08
C ARG A 107 5.90 13.53 1.22
N ALA A 108 5.81 12.25 1.50
CA ALA A 108 4.85 11.37 0.83
C ALA A 108 3.39 11.70 1.17
N LEU A 109 3.11 12.29 2.32
CA LEU A 109 1.74 12.66 2.73
C LEU A 109 1.09 13.63 1.72
N PRO A 110 1.61 14.84 1.49
CA PRO A 110 1.00 15.76 0.55
C PRO A 110 1.04 15.23 -0.90
N PHE A 111 2.06 14.44 -1.25
CA PHE A 111 2.15 13.82 -2.57
C PHE A 111 1.03 12.80 -2.79
N GLY A 112 0.89 11.83 -1.88
CA GLY A 112 -0.14 10.80 -1.94
C GLY A 112 -1.56 11.39 -1.88
N TRP A 113 -1.78 12.43 -1.07
CA TRP A 113 -3.06 13.12 -0.97
C TRP A 113 -3.44 13.81 -2.29
N ARG A 114 -2.54 14.55 -2.91
CA ARG A 114 -2.77 15.16 -4.22
C ARG A 114 -3.12 14.12 -5.27
N LEU A 115 -2.45 12.98 -5.24
CA LEU A 115 -2.70 11.88 -6.16
C LEU A 115 -4.08 11.26 -5.92
N ALA A 116 -4.43 10.96 -4.67
CA ALA A 116 -5.73 10.42 -4.29
C ALA A 116 -6.88 11.34 -4.70
N LEU A 117 -6.73 12.65 -4.48
CA LEU A 117 -7.73 13.64 -4.86
C LEU A 117 -7.83 13.82 -6.37
N LYS A 118 -6.70 13.85 -7.10
CA LYS A 118 -6.68 13.93 -8.56
C LYS A 118 -7.44 12.77 -9.22
N TRP A 119 -7.32 11.57 -8.65
CA TRP A 119 -7.92 10.35 -9.18
C TRP A 119 -9.08 9.84 -8.32
N PHE A 120 -9.78 10.77 -7.67
CA PHE A 120 -10.86 10.52 -6.73
C PHE A 120 -11.84 9.43 -7.21
N LYS A 121 -12.42 9.58 -8.40
CA LYS A 121 -13.41 8.63 -8.92
C LYS A 121 -12.89 7.20 -8.99
N ARG A 122 -11.65 6.98 -9.45
CA ARG A 122 -11.05 5.65 -9.55
C ARG A 122 -10.72 5.09 -8.17
N SER A 123 -10.16 5.92 -7.29
CA SER A 123 -9.80 5.51 -5.93
C SER A 123 -11.02 5.04 -5.15
N TYR A 124 -12.13 5.76 -5.28
CA TYR A 124 -13.36 5.39 -4.58
C TYR A 124 -14.11 4.24 -5.26
N ALA A 125 -14.03 4.07 -6.56
CA ALA A 125 -14.56 2.88 -7.22
C ALA A 125 -13.84 1.60 -6.73
N CYS A 126 -12.52 1.66 -6.59
CA CYS A 126 -11.75 0.56 -6.01
C CYS A 126 -12.08 0.32 -4.54
N LEU A 127 -12.22 1.38 -3.75
CA LEU A 127 -12.61 1.30 -2.34
C LEU A 127 -13.99 0.66 -2.18
N LEU A 128 -14.97 1.06 -2.99
CA LEU A 128 -16.30 0.48 -2.99
C LEU A 128 -16.26 -1.01 -3.35
N GLY A 129 -15.47 -1.40 -4.33
CA GLY A 129 -15.26 -2.80 -4.68
C GLY A 129 -14.69 -3.61 -3.52
N ILE A 130 -13.66 -3.09 -2.85
CA ILE A 130 -13.08 -3.74 -1.66
C ILE A 130 -14.11 -3.83 -0.53
N PHE A 131 -14.89 -2.76 -0.32
CA PHE A 131 -15.94 -2.76 0.70
C PHE A 131 -17.02 -3.82 0.44
N ILE A 132 -17.47 -3.96 -0.80
CA ILE A 132 -18.44 -5.01 -1.19
C ILE A 132 -17.86 -6.40 -0.92
N VAL A 133 -16.61 -6.66 -1.31
CA VAL A 133 -15.94 -7.94 -1.06
C VAL A 133 -15.79 -8.18 0.44
N THR A 134 -15.41 -7.16 1.21
CA THR A 134 -15.29 -7.24 2.67
C THR A 134 -16.63 -7.60 3.31
N ALA A 135 -17.69 -6.92 2.92
CA ALA A 135 -19.03 -7.19 3.42
C ALA A 135 -19.49 -8.60 3.06
N ALA A 136 -19.29 -9.03 1.82
CA ALA A 136 -19.66 -10.37 1.38
C ALA A 136 -18.91 -11.46 2.17
N VAL A 137 -17.60 -11.29 2.38
CA VAL A 137 -16.79 -12.21 3.18
C VAL A 137 -17.26 -12.21 4.64
N TRP A 138 -17.46 -11.04 5.23
CA TRP A 138 -17.93 -10.91 6.62
C TRP A 138 -19.29 -11.59 6.82
N PHE A 139 -20.28 -11.25 6.00
CA PHE A 139 -21.63 -11.85 6.11
C PHE A 139 -21.61 -13.33 5.83
N GLY A 140 -20.87 -13.78 4.82
CA GLY A 140 -20.75 -15.22 4.50
C GLY A 140 -20.20 -16.01 5.69
N PHE A 141 -19.12 -15.53 6.32
CA PHE A 141 -18.56 -16.21 7.50
C PHE A 141 -19.46 -16.09 8.74
N THR A 142 -20.14 -14.96 8.93
CA THR A 142 -21.07 -14.79 10.04
C THR A 142 -22.23 -15.81 9.94
N ILE A 143 -22.77 -16.02 8.75
CA ILE A 143 -23.82 -17.03 8.51
C ILE A 143 -23.26 -18.45 8.70
N PHE A 144 -22.10 -18.74 8.11
CA PHE A 144 -21.47 -20.06 8.21
C PHE A 144 -21.12 -20.45 9.64
N LEU A 145 -20.69 -19.48 10.46
CA LEU A 145 -20.30 -19.67 11.85
C LEU A 145 -21.47 -19.48 12.83
N SER A 146 -22.71 -19.34 12.34
CA SER A 146 -23.89 -19.09 13.19
C SER A 146 -24.12 -20.11 14.31
N PRO A 147 -23.65 -21.38 14.21
CA PRO A 147 -23.76 -22.32 15.33
C PRO A 147 -22.81 -22.04 16.50
N LEU A 148 -21.82 -21.16 16.33
CA LEU A 148 -20.84 -20.82 17.37
C LEU A 148 -21.35 -19.72 18.29
N GLN A 149 -20.73 -19.63 19.47
CA GLN A 149 -20.98 -18.55 20.41
C GLN A 149 -20.67 -17.17 19.78
N ASP A 150 -21.54 -16.19 19.98
CA ASP A 150 -21.56 -14.91 19.27
C ASP A 150 -20.19 -14.18 19.31
N SER A 151 -19.50 -14.20 20.47
CA SER A 151 -18.18 -13.60 20.63
C SER A 151 -17.10 -14.29 19.79
N LEU A 152 -17.08 -15.63 19.78
CA LEU A 152 -16.13 -16.43 19.05
C LEU A 152 -16.38 -16.31 17.53
N GLN A 153 -17.64 -16.35 17.11
CA GLN A 153 -18.06 -16.12 15.74
C GLN A 153 -17.53 -14.78 15.18
N LYS A 154 -17.73 -13.69 15.92
CA LYS A 154 -17.26 -12.35 15.52
C LYS A 154 -15.74 -12.28 15.42
N GLN A 155 -15.02 -12.90 16.36
CA GLN A 155 -13.55 -12.92 16.34
C GLN A 155 -13.01 -13.71 15.14
N ILE A 156 -13.57 -14.89 14.84
CA ILE A 156 -13.16 -15.68 13.69
C ILE A 156 -13.50 -14.96 12.39
N ALA A 157 -14.71 -14.43 12.25
CA ALA A 157 -15.11 -13.65 11.08
C ALA A 157 -14.20 -12.46 10.85
N PHE A 158 -13.82 -11.73 11.92
CA PHE A 158 -12.87 -10.62 11.84
C PHE A 158 -11.48 -11.07 11.38
N ALA A 159 -10.94 -12.13 11.97
CA ALA A 159 -9.63 -12.66 11.59
C ALA A 159 -9.61 -13.11 10.13
N VAL A 160 -10.59 -13.91 9.72
CA VAL A 160 -10.69 -14.40 8.33
C VAL A 160 -10.83 -13.25 7.35
N THR A 161 -11.71 -12.28 7.63
CA THR A 161 -11.89 -11.10 6.77
C THR A 161 -10.57 -10.32 6.65
N THR A 162 -9.87 -10.09 7.74
CA THR A 162 -8.57 -9.41 7.75
C THR A 162 -7.55 -10.14 6.89
N TYR A 163 -7.39 -11.45 7.08
CA TYR A 163 -6.37 -12.23 6.36
C TYR A 163 -6.69 -12.46 4.88
N LEU A 164 -7.96 -12.49 4.49
CA LEU A 164 -8.37 -12.63 3.09
C LEU A 164 -8.43 -11.30 2.34
N VAL A 165 -9.02 -10.28 2.95
CA VAL A 165 -9.32 -9.01 2.25
C VAL A 165 -8.13 -8.08 2.22
N TRP A 166 -7.30 -8.05 3.26
CA TRP A 166 -6.14 -7.14 3.29
C TRP A 166 -5.14 -7.35 2.15
N PRO A 167 -4.71 -8.58 1.80
CA PRO A 167 -3.85 -8.78 0.65
C PRO A 167 -4.48 -8.31 -0.67
N ILE A 168 -5.80 -8.52 -0.83
CA ILE A 168 -6.54 -8.07 -2.01
C ILE A 168 -6.52 -6.54 -2.06
N SER A 169 -6.84 -5.87 -0.95
CA SER A 169 -6.83 -4.41 -0.86
C SER A 169 -5.45 -3.84 -1.17
N ALA A 170 -4.39 -4.45 -0.63
CA ALA A 170 -3.02 -4.04 -0.88
C ALA A 170 -2.66 -4.13 -2.37
N LEU A 171 -3.03 -5.21 -3.04
CA LEU A 171 -2.81 -5.39 -4.47
C LEU A 171 -3.62 -4.40 -5.31
N VAL A 172 -4.88 -4.17 -4.97
CA VAL A 172 -5.76 -3.24 -5.69
C VAL A 172 -5.23 -1.82 -5.59
N PHE A 173 -4.90 -1.33 -4.40
CA PHE A 173 -4.39 0.04 -4.23
C PHE A 173 -3.00 0.22 -4.86
N ARG A 174 -2.14 -0.78 -4.78
CA ARG A 174 -0.85 -0.77 -5.45
C ARG A 174 -1.00 -0.68 -6.97
N ASN A 175 -1.86 -1.52 -7.57
CA ASN A 175 -2.10 -1.52 -9.01
C ASN A 175 -2.73 -0.20 -9.45
N LEU A 176 -3.70 0.31 -8.70
CA LEU A 176 -4.28 1.63 -8.92
C LEU A 176 -3.21 2.73 -8.88
N TYR A 177 -2.29 2.68 -7.92
CA TYR A 177 -1.20 3.64 -7.83
C TYR A 177 -0.29 3.56 -9.07
N GLY A 178 0.07 2.35 -9.51
CA GLY A 178 0.87 2.13 -10.72
C GLY A 178 0.20 2.67 -11.97
N ASP A 179 -1.10 2.44 -12.10
CA ASP A 179 -1.91 2.93 -13.23
C ASP A 179 -1.99 4.47 -13.25
N VAL A 180 -2.21 5.07 -12.09
CA VAL A 180 -2.34 6.52 -11.93
C VAL A 180 -1.02 7.26 -12.13
N THR A 181 0.11 6.65 -11.78
CA THR A 181 1.46 7.20 -11.98
C THR A 181 2.05 6.88 -13.34
N GLY A 182 1.33 6.13 -14.18
CA GLY A 182 1.84 5.65 -15.47
C GLY A 182 2.89 4.54 -15.34
N ARG A 183 3.07 4.03 -14.11
CA ARG A 183 3.89 2.86 -13.84
C ARG A 183 2.98 1.63 -13.85
N LEU A 184 2.50 1.26 -15.02
CA LEU A 184 1.91 -0.06 -15.20
C LEU A 184 2.96 -1.09 -14.83
N VAL A 185 2.91 -1.58 -13.60
CA VAL A 185 3.55 -2.83 -13.24
C VAL A 185 2.65 -3.94 -13.82
N ILE A 186 2.52 -3.93 -15.14
CA ILE A 186 2.30 -5.17 -15.84
C ILE A 186 3.56 -5.97 -15.49
N ASN A 187 3.41 -7.18 -15.00
CA ASN A 187 4.40 -8.23 -15.13
C ASN A 187 4.56 -8.55 -16.64
N ALA A 188 4.91 -7.55 -17.41
CA ALA A 188 5.61 -7.76 -18.66
C ALA A 188 6.92 -8.38 -18.21
N ALA A 189 7.09 -9.65 -18.52
CA ALA A 189 8.40 -10.25 -18.62
C ALA A 189 9.32 -9.18 -19.20
N PRO A 190 10.51 -8.94 -18.63
CA PRO A 190 11.37 -7.85 -19.03
C PRO A 190 11.39 -7.88 -20.54
N ASN A 191 10.91 -6.78 -21.15
CA ASN A 191 10.79 -6.73 -22.61
C ASN A 191 12.24 -6.65 -23.10
N GLU A 192 12.87 -7.83 -23.25
CA GLU A 192 14.27 -7.98 -23.68
C GLU A 192 14.50 -7.20 -24.97
N ASP A 193 13.46 -7.09 -25.80
CA ASP A 193 13.51 -6.32 -27.04
C ASP A 193 13.56 -4.80 -26.81
N ALA A 194 12.87 -4.28 -25.79
CA ALA A 194 12.95 -2.87 -25.44
C ALA A 194 14.32 -2.53 -24.82
N ASN A 195 14.86 -3.39 -23.96
CA ASN A 195 16.21 -3.25 -23.41
C ASN A 195 17.28 -3.41 -24.50
N LYS A 196 17.15 -4.36 -25.43
CA LYS A 196 18.04 -4.48 -26.59
C LYS A 196 17.99 -3.24 -27.49
N LYS A 197 16.79 -2.72 -27.80
CA LYS A 197 16.64 -1.49 -28.59
C LYS A 197 17.26 -0.27 -27.88
N ALA A 198 17.07 -0.11 -26.57
CA ALA A 198 17.66 0.96 -25.79
C ALA A 198 19.21 0.86 -25.75
N MET A 199 19.77 -0.33 -25.58
CA MET A 199 21.21 -0.57 -25.63
C MET A 199 21.78 -0.32 -27.03
N LEU A 200 21.11 -0.73 -28.08
CA LEU A 200 21.53 -0.48 -29.47
C LEU A 200 21.50 1.02 -29.79
N LYS A 201 20.48 1.76 -29.30
CA LYS A 201 20.43 3.22 -29.46
C LYS A 201 21.61 3.90 -28.76
N LYS A 202 21.89 3.54 -27.50
CA LYS A 202 23.07 4.08 -26.76
C LYS A 202 24.40 3.75 -27.46
N ARG A 203 24.55 2.55 -28.01
CA ARG A 203 25.76 2.18 -28.76
C ARG A 203 25.90 3.01 -30.04
N ARG A 204 24.82 3.23 -30.79
CA ARG A 204 24.82 4.08 -31.99
C ARG A 204 25.17 5.53 -31.69
N GLU A 205 24.63 6.11 -30.62
CA GLU A 205 24.95 7.46 -30.19
C GLU A 205 26.42 7.61 -29.74
N LYS A 206 26.93 6.60 -29.00
CA LYS A 206 28.35 6.58 -28.58
C LYS A 206 29.28 6.47 -29.80
N SER A 207 28.91 5.64 -30.82
CA SER A 207 29.67 5.51 -32.06
C SER A 207 29.67 6.81 -32.88
N LYS A 208 28.52 7.52 -32.95
CA LYS A 208 28.44 8.83 -33.61
C LYS A 208 29.34 9.86 -32.92
N ARG A 209 29.28 9.97 -31.63
CA ARG A 209 30.14 10.90 -30.86
C ARG A 209 31.63 10.59 -31.01
N ASN A 210 32.00 9.30 -31.10
CA ASN A 210 33.39 8.93 -31.33
C ASN A 210 33.84 9.30 -32.76
N ARG A 211 32.98 9.08 -33.77
CA ARG A 211 33.29 9.48 -35.15
C ARG A 211 33.46 11.01 -35.27
N GLU A 212 32.60 11.79 -34.62
CA GLU A 212 32.72 13.26 -34.60
C GLU A 212 33.98 13.72 -33.86
N ARG A 213 34.39 13.03 -32.79
CA ARG A 213 35.66 13.31 -32.10
C ARG A 213 36.86 12.97 -33.01
N ILE A 214 36.84 11.87 -33.72
CA ILE A 214 37.93 11.48 -34.62
C ILE A 214 38.03 12.49 -35.77
N LYS A 215 36.90 12.87 -36.38
CA LYS A 215 36.93 13.93 -37.44
C LYS A 215 37.51 15.25 -36.97
N LYS A 216 37.17 15.68 -35.74
CA LYS A 216 37.74 16.90 -35.14
C LYS A 216 39.23 16.81 -34.84
N VAL A 217 39.77 15.60 -34.61
CA VAL A 217 41.20 15.39 -34.33
C VAL A 217 41.99 15.19 -35.61
N THR A 218 41.38 14.57 -36.65
CA THR A 218 42.05 14.34 -37.96
C THR A 218 41.98 15.52 -38.95
N GLY A 219 41.20 16.59 -38.58
CA GLY A 219 41.11 17.77 -39.48
C GLY A 219 40.40 17.51 -40.81
N GLU A 220 39.67 16.38 -40.93
CA GLU A 220 38.82 16.08 -42.08
C GLU A 220 37.46 16.81 -41.89
N GLU A 221 37.35 18.02 -42.41
CA GLU A 221 36.07 18.70 -42.65
C GLU A 221 35.49 18.28 -43.99
#